data_8e96f5ebc6ac4e2c1ff271ddd4b279a2
#
_entry.id   8e96f5ebc6ac4e2c1ff271ddd4b279a2
#
_cell.length_a   1.000
_cell.length_b   1.000
_cell.length_c   1.000
_cell.angle_alpha   90.00
_cell.angle_beta   90.00
_cell.angle_gamma   90.00
#
_symmetry.space_group_name_H-M   'P 1'
#
loop_
_entity.id
_entity.type
_entity.pdbx_description
1 polymer ?
#
loop_
_entity_poly.entity_id
_entity_poly.type
_entity_poly.pdbx_seq_one_letter_code
_entity_poly.pdbx_strand_id
1 'polypeptide(L)'
;MRAEYREGERFERLTFTGETFYDCDISDCVFADCTFEDCKLDHSVLTECQFLRCTVTNLKTTMSRAKFTDFENCTLNNIDWMSLQGDGAFADPIESLRDCRLKYNTFTEMNLTKFKFAGSVIQRSMFAKCNLVSADFEKCDLLDTEFSSAICARQTSRRPAGIKSTSSAASCRTQNSPCRRQCRCWEI
;
A
#
# COMPACT_ATOMS: atom_id res chain seq x y z
N MET A 1 -12.18 2.00 21.11
CA MET A 1 -12.90 3.20 20.64
C MET A 1 -14.16 2.74 19.93
N ARG A 2 -15.34 3.27 20.23
CA ARG A 2 -16.61 2.82 19.65
C ARG A 2 -17.40 3.98 19.11
N ALA A 3 -17.93 3.84 17.87
CA ALA A 3 -18.87 4.74 17.21
C ALA A 3 -18.45 6.22 17.30
N GLU A 4 -17.32 6.54 16.72
CA GLU A 4 -16.81 7.91 16.70
C GLU A 4 -16.80 8.46 15.28
N TYR A 5 -17.37 9.63 15.12
CA TYR A 5 -17.22 10.46 13.95
C TYR A 5 -16.15 11.51 14.23
N ARG A 6 -15.15 11.59 13.36
CA ARG A 6 -14.06 12.57 13.43
C ARG A 6 -13.82 13.17 12.06
N GLU A 7 -13.80 14.49 11.97
CA GLU A 7 -13.57 15.20 10.71
C GLU A 7 -12.64 16.40 10.93
N GLY A 8 -11.64 16.52 10.04
CA GLY A 8 -10.73 17.67 10.03
C GLY A 8 -9.83 17.79 11.25
N GLU A 9 -9.70 16.74 12.04
CA GLU A 9 -8.92 16.78 13.29
C GLU A 9 -7.45 16.40 13.05
N ARG A 10 -6.58 16.89 13.92
CA ARG A 10 -5.17 16.54 13.94
C ARG A 10 -4.80 15.82 15.21
N PHE A 11 -4.24 14.62 15.07
CA PHE A 11 -3.78 13.78 16.17
C PHE A 11 -2.25 13.70 16.14
N GLU A 12 -1.60 13.96 17.26
CA GLU A 12 -0.15 13.96 17.32
C GLU A 12 0.38 13.11 18.47
N ARG A 13 1.43 12.33 18.17
CA ARG A 13 2.19 11.58 19.16
C ARG A 13 1.36 10.65 20.05
N LEU A 14 0.30 10.08 19.45
CA LEU A 14 -0.55 9.11 20.13
C LEU A 14 -0.02 7.69 19.88
N THR A 15 -0.17 6.83 20.89
CA THR A 15 0.17 5.42 20.77
C THR A 15 -1.06 4.59 21.10
N PHE A 16 -1.39 3.70 20.17
CA PHE A 16 -2.48 2.73 20.30
C PHE A 16 -1.88 1.34 20.17
N THR A 17 -2.09 0.48 21.17
CA THR A 17 -1.60 -0.91 21.17
C THR A 17 -2.73 -1.86 21.50
N GLY A 18 -3.02 -2.79 20.58
CA GLY A 18 -4.10 -3.78 20.74
C GLY A 18 -5.50 -3.19 20.72
N GLU A 19 -5.65 -1.94 20.32
CA GLU A 19 -6.94 -1.25 20.31
C GLU A 19 -7.83 -1.71 19.15
N THR A 20 -9.13 -1.73 19.40
CA THR A 20 -10.16 -1.94 18.37
C THR A 20 -10.92 -0.64 18.14
N PHE A 21 -10.82 -0.13 16.93
CA PHE A 21 -11.63 0.97 16.42
C PHE A 21 -12.87 0.36 15.78
N TYR A 22 -13.99 0.44 16.46
CA TYR A 22 -15.25 -0.18 16.04
C TYR A 22 -16.27 0.88 15.65
N ASP A 23 -16.83 0.77 14.44
CA ASP A 23 -17.86 1.66 13.92
C ASP A 23 -17.42 3.13 13.93
N CYS A 24 -16.15 3.37 13.54
CA CYS A 24 -15.56 4.70 13.46
C CYS A 24 -15.65 5.22 12.01
N ASP A 25 -16.07 6.49 11.87
CA ASP A 25 -16.02 7.22 10.61
C ASP A 25 -15.05 8.40 10.79
N ILE A 26 -13.90 8.32 10.12
CA ILE A 26 -12.80 9.27 10.26
C ILE A 26 -12.50 9.86 8.89
N SER A 27 -12.72 11.16 8.74
CA SER A 27 -12.55 11.87 7.47
C SER A 27 -11.69 13.12 7.62
N ASP A 28 -10.88 13.40 6.58
CA ASP A 28 -10.02 14.59 6.49
C ASP A 28 -9.12 14.81 7.72
N CYS A 29 -8.74 13.72 8.40
CA CYS A 29 -7.93 13.76 9.60
C CYS A 29 -6.45 13.58 9.31
N VAL A 30 -5.61 14.22 10.12
CA VAL A 30 -4.15 14.11 10.06
C VAL A 30 -3.62 13.41 11.31
N PHE A 31 -2.93 12.29 11.10
CA PHE A 31 -2.18 11.60 12.15
C PHE A 31 -0.69 11.88 11.99
N ALA A 32 -0.06 12.52 12.96
CA ALA A 32 1.35 12.85 12.92
C ALA A 32 2.11 12.22 14.10
N ASP A 33 3.23 11.54 13.78
CA ASP A 33 4.09 10.90 14.78
C ASP A 33 3.33 9.89 15.66
N CYS A 34 2.27 9.26 15.13
CA CYS A 34 1.44 8.30 15.87
C CYS A 34 1.91 6.85 15.65
N THR A 35 1.64 6.00 16.63
CA THR A 35 1.93 4.56 16.57
C THR A 35 0.65 3.76 16.73
N PHE A 36 0.45 2.81 15.81
CA PHE A 36 -0.66 1.85 15.81
C PHE A 36 -0.05 0.44 15.76
N GLU A 37 -0.07 -0.28 16.86
CA GLU A 37 0.49 -1.62 16.98
C GLU A 37 -0.59 -2.62 17.35
N ASP A 38 -0.68 -3.71 16.58
CA ASP A 38 -1.67 -4.78 16.76
C ASP A 38 -3.13 -4.28 16.82
N CYS A 39 -3.39 -3.14 16.18
CA CYS A 39 -4.72 -2.53 16.16
C CYS A 39 -5.67 -3.21 15.19
N LYS A 40 -6.97 -3.06 15.45
CA LYS A 40 -8.04 -3.54 14.58
C LYS A 40 -8.96 -2.41 14.17
N LEU A 41 -9.25 -2.31 12.87
CA LEU A 41 -10.38 -1.55 12.33
C LEU A 41 -11.53 -2.53 12.11
N ASP A 42 -12.70 -2.24 12.67
CA ASP A 42 -13.88 -3.09 12.59
C ASP A 42 -15.12 -2.24 12.28
N HIS A 43 -15.77 -2.51 11.14
CA HIS A 43 -16.88 -1.70 10.61
C HIS A 43 -16.55 -0.20 10.48
N SER A 44 -15.30 0.14 10.24
CA SER A 44 -14.81 1.52 10.27
C SER A 44 -14.43 2.03 8.88
N VAL A 45 -14.51 3.33 8.70
CA VAL A 45 -14.19 4.01 7.45
C VAL A 45 -13.14 5.10 7.68
N LEU A 46 -12.12 5.11 6.81
CA LEU A 46 -11.11 6.16 6.75
C LEU A 46 -11.23 6.85 5.38
N THR A 47 -11.51 8.15 5.34
CA THR A 47 -11.63 8.90 4.09
C THR A 47 -10.70 10.12 4.11
N GLU A 48 -9.89 10.27 3.07
CA GLU A 48 -9.01 11.44 2.87
C GLU A 48 -8.08 11.74 4.05
N CYS A 49 -7.68 10.69 4.79
CA CYS A 49 -6.80 10.83 5.95
C CYS A 49 -5.32 10.86 5.55
N GLN A 50 -4.53 11.59 6.31
CA GLN A 50 -3.09 11.69 6.12
C GLN A 50 -2.33 11.11 7.31
N PHE A 51 -1.35 10.25 7.05
CA PHE A 51 -0.47 9.68 8.05
C PHE A 51 0.96 10.19 7.80
N LEU A 52 1.49 10.98 8.73
CA LEU A 52 2.80 11.62 8.63
C LEU A 52 3.72 11.06 9.71
N ARG A 53 4.83 10.45 9.32
CA ARG A 53 5.82 9.86 10.25
C ARG A 53 5.22 8.86 11.25
N CYS A 54 4.18 8.16 10.84
CA CYS A 54 3.51 7.18 11.68
C CYS A 54 4.14 5.80 11.56
N THR A 55 3.95 5.01 12.62
CA THR A 55 4.25 3.57 12.60
C THR A 55 2.95 2.79 12.67
N VAL A 56 2.70 1.91 11.70
CA VAL A 56 1.55 1.01 11.68
C VAL A 56 2.05 -0.41 11.53
N THR A 57 1.77 -1.24 12.51
CA THR A 57 2.24 -2.64 12.54
C THR A 57 1.08 -3.58 12.85
N ASN A 58 0.95 -4.65 12.06
CA ASN A 58 -0.05 -5.71 12.24
C ASN A 58 -1.50 -5.17 12.27
N LEU A 59 -1.82 -4.21 11.42
CA LEU A 59 -3.18 -3.70 11.31
C LEU A 59 -4.10 -4.79 10.77
N LYS A 60 -5.13 -5.13 11.55
CA LYS A 60 -6.21 -6.04 11.14
C LYS A 60 -7.44 -5.25 10.75
N THR A 61 -8.16 -5.73 9.77
CA THR A 61 -9.38 -5.07 9.30
C THR A 61 -10.51 -6.07 9.17
N THR A 62 -11.70 -5.65 9.51
CA THR A 62 -12.93 -6.43 9.34
C THR A 62 -14.03 -5.48 8.91
N MET A 63 -14.66 -5.73 7.76
CA MET A 63 -15.76 -4.91 7.23
C MET A 63 -15.44 -3.40 7.23
N SER A 64 -14.15 -3.06 7.11
CA SER A 64 -13.66 -1.69 7.14
C SER A 64 -13.10 -1.30 5.78
N ARG A 65 -13.07 -0.02 5.50
CA ARG A 65 -12.56 0.50 4.24
C ARG A 65 -11.75 1.77 4.45
N ALA A 66 -10.81 1.99 3.56
CA ALA A 66 -10.13 3.26 3.43
C ALA A 66 -10.38 3.82 2.03
N LYS A 67 -10.26 5.14 1.88
CA LYS A 67 -10.41 5.84 0.63
C LYS A 67 -9.53 7.08 0.62
N PHE A 68 -8.67 7.18 -0.40
CA PHE A 68 -7.78 8.33 -0.61
C PHE A 68 -6.93 8.67 0.62
N THR A 69 -6.34 7.65 1.26
CA THR A 69 -5.42 7.87 2.39
C THR A 69 -4.00 8.06 1.89
N ASP A 70 -3.29 9.03 2.47
CA ASP A 70 -1.90 9.31 2.19
C ASP A 70 -0.98 8.88 3.33
N PHE A 71 0.17 8.28 2.99
CA PHE A 71 1.22 7.95 3.94
C PHE A 71 2.55 8.58 3.52
N GLU A 72 3.14 9.35 4.41
CA GLU A 72 4.43 9.99 4.15
C GLU A 72 5.40 9.77 5.31
N ASN A 73 6.62 9.34 4.99
CA ASN A 73 7.68 9.02 5.96
C ASN A 73 7.24 7.99 7.03
N CYS A 74 6.34 7.07 6.67
CA CYS A 74 5.77 6.10 7.59
C CYS A 74 6.52 4.77 7.59
N THR A 75 6.42 4.04 8.72
CA THR A 75 6.83 2.64 8.83
C THR A 75 5.59 1.76 8.87
N LEU A 76 5.42 0.92 7.86
CA LEU A 76 4.21 0.15 7.61
C LEU A 76 4.57 -1.34 7.52
N ASN A 77 4.23 -2.11 8.55
CA ASN A 77 4.63 -3.51 8.63
C ASN A 77 3.42 -4.43 8.72
N ASN A 78 3.45 -5.51 7.94
CA ASN A 78 2.46 -6.58 7.96
C ASN A 78 1.01 -6.07 7.80
N ILE A 79 0.78 -5.38 6.68
CA ILE A 79 -0.55 -4.85 6.32
C ILE A 79 -1.03 -5.54 5.05
N ASP A 80 -2.26 -6.01 5.07
CA ASP A 80 -2.99 -6.46 3.88
C ASP A 80 -3.88 -5.31 3.38
N TRP A 81 -3.42 -4.65 2.32
CA TRP A 81 -4.09 -3.48 1.76
C TRP A 81 -5.41 -3.80 1.07
N MET A 82 -5.56 -5.04 0.56
CA MET A 82 -6.84 -5.45 -0.04
C MET A 82 -7.95 -5.47 0.99
N SER A 83 -7.64 -5.79 2.23
CA SER A 83 -8.62 -5.86 3.31
C SER A 83 -9.22 -4.49 3.69
N LEU A 84 -8.63 -3.38 3.20
CA LEU A 84 -9.12 -2.01 3.33
C LEU A 84 -9.89 -1.53 2.09
N GLN A 85 -9.98 -2.36 1.05
CA GLN A 85 -10.68 -2.02 -0.17
C GLN A 85 -12.18 -2.27 0.04
N GLY A 86 -12.99 -1.22 -0.11
CA GLY A 86 -14.44 -1.34 0.00
C GLY A 86 -15.08 -2.10 -1.16
N ASP A 87 -16.33 -2.47 -0.99
CA ASP A 87 -17.16 -3.08 -2.04
C ASP A 87 -17.39 -2.07 -3.17
N GLY A 88 -16.63 -2.22 -4.25
CA GLY A 88 -16.80 -1.40 -5.45
C GLY A 88 -15.48 -1.01 -6.12
N ALA A 89 -15.42 -1.20 -7.41
CA ALA A 89 -14.22 -1.09 -8.25
C ALA A 89 -13.64 0.35 -8.39
N PHE A 90 -14.05 1.34 -7.60
CA PHE A 90 -13.80 2.74 -7.88
C PHE A 90 -13.16 3.56 -6.74
N ALA A 91 -12.80 2.94 -5.63
CA ALA A 91 -12.17 3.66 -4.54
C ALA A 91 -10.83 3.01 -4.17
N ASP A 92 -9.73 3.64 -4.56
CA ASP A 92 -8.41 3.22 -4.13
C ASP A 92 -8.25 3.50 -2.63
N PRO A 93 -7.90 2.51 -1.81
CA PRO A 93 -7.77 2.70 -0.36
C PRO A 93 -6.65 3.66 0.00
N ILE A 94 -5.64 3.75 -0.83
CA ILE A 94 -4.46 4.59 -0.65
C ILE A 94 -4.23 5.46 -1.88
N GLU A 95 -3.88 6.73 -1.66
CA GLU A 95 -3.52 7.70 -2.69
C GLU A 95 -2.01 7.67 -2.97
N SER A 96 -1.19 7.59 -1.92
CA SER A 96 0.27 7.50 -2.06
C SER A 96 0.97 6.88 -0.86
N LEU A 97 2.18 6.33 -1.14
CA LEU A 97 3.12 5.80 -0.15
C LEU A 97 4.49 6.41 -0.45
N ARG A 98 4.76 7.60 0.09
CA ARG A 98 5.99 8.36 -0.19
C ARG A 98 7.00 8.26 0.94
N ASP A 99 8.25 7.96 0.59
CA ASP A 99 9.36 7.86 1.54
C ASP A 99 9.05 6.91 2.71
N CYS A 100 8.24 5.88 2.44
CA CYS A 100 7.78 4.93 3.44
C CYS A 100 8.69 3.70 3.54
N ARG A 101 8.68 3.06 4.70
CA ARG A 101 9.30 1.75 4.93
C ARG A 101 8.22 0.69 5.05
N LEU A 102 8.11 -0.17 4.04
CA LEU A 102 7.12 -1.23 3.97
C LEU A 102 7.81 -2.59 4.11
N LYS A 103 7.36 -3.40 5.05
CA LYS A 103 7.89 -4.75 5.22
C LYS A 103 6.74 -5.74 5.47
N TYR A 104 6.77 -6.87 4.76
CA TYR A 104 5.74 -7.91 4.83
C TYR A 104 4.33 -7.41 4.45
N ASN A 105 4.25 -6.44 3.56
CA ASN A 105 2.95 -5.94 3.09
C ASN A 105 2.44 -6.76 1.92
N THR A 106 1.11 -6.86 1.80
CA THR A 106 0.44 -7.56 0.71
C THR A 106 -0.47 -6.60 -0.04
N PHE A 107 -0.25 -6.51 -1.34
CA PHE A 107 -1.09 -5.79 -2.30
C PHE A 107 -1.69 -6.84 -3.25
N THR A 108 -3.00 -7.04 -3.20
CA THR A 108 -3.65 -8.05 -4.03
C THR A 108 -4.80 -7.43 -4.81
N GLU A 109 -4.86 -7.70 -6.13
CA GLU A 109 -5.94 -7.26 -7.03
C GLU A 109 -6.20 -5.74 -7.04
N MET A 110 -5.20 -4.94 -6.66
CA MET A 110 -5.31 -3.49 -6.58
C MET A 110 -5.00 -2.80 -7.91
N ASN A 111 -5.72 -1.72 -8.19
CA ASN A 111 -5.38 -0.82 -9.28
C ASN A 111 -4.42 0.27 -8.79
N LEU A 112 -3.14 0.06 -9.01
CA LEU A 112 -2.05 0.96 -8.62
C LEU A 112 -1.48 1.69 -9.85
N THR A 113 -2.33 1.99 -10.83
CA THR A 113 -1.94 2.74 -12.03
C THR A 113 -1.50 4.15 -11.65
N LYS A 114 -0.29 4.55 -12.09
CA LYS A 114 0.33 5.85 -11.77
C LYS A 114 0.57 6.09 -10.27
N PHE A 115 0.52 5.04 -9.46
CA PHE A 115 0.70 5.14 -8.01
C PHE A 115 2.12 5.57 -7.64
N LYS A 116 2.25 6.35 -6.57
CA LYS A 116 3.51 6.97 -6.13
C LYS A 116 4.14 6.18 -4.99
N PHE A 117 5.18 5.38 -5.30
CA PHE A 117 6.02 4.68 -4.33
C PHE A 117 7.40 5.33 -4.17
N ALA A 118 7.69 6.42 -4.89
CA ALA A 118 9.01 7.01 -4.99
C ALA A 118 9.68 7.22 -3.63
N GLY A 119 10.97 6.87 -3.54
CA GLY A 119 11.77 6.98 -2.32
C GLY A 119 11.51 5.91 -1.26
N SER A 120 10.53 5.03 -1.46
CA SER A 120 10.15 4.04 -0.46
C SER A 120 11.04 2.80 -0.46
N VAL A 121 11.19 2.21 0.73
CA VAL A 121 11.85 0.91 0.94
C VAL A 121 10.74 -0.14 1.09
N ILE A 122 10.59 -1.02 0.10
CA ILE A 122 9.54 -2.05 0.07
C ILE A 122 10.21 -3.41 0.08
N GLN A 123 10.22 -4.06 1.23
CA GLN A 123 10.97 -5.31 1.42
C GLN A 123 10.06 -6.45 1.83
N ARG A 124 10.36 -7.65 1.32
CA ARG A 124 9.64 -8.89 1.66
C ARG A 124 8.12 -8.72 1.56
N SER A 125 7.69 -7.95 0.56
CA SER A 125 6.29 -7.63 0.31
C SER A 125 5.84 -8.30 -0.98
N MET A 126 4.53 -8.35 -1.22
CA MET A 126 3.98 -9.03 -2.39
C MET A 126 2.99 -8.13 -3.14
N PHE A 127 3.14 -8.07 -4.44
CA PHE A 127 2.17 -7.49 -5.37
C PHE A 127 1.57 -8.61 -6.22
N ALA A 128 0.35 -9.05 -5.90
CA ALA A 128 -0.33 -10.13 -6.59
C ALA A 128 -1.50 -9.60 -7.43
N LYS A 129 -1.50 -9.90 -8.73
CA LYS A 129 -2.57 -9.49 -9.68
C LYS A 129 -2.84 -7.98 -9.72
N CYS A 130 -1.90 -7.15 -9.32
CA CYS A 130 -2.03 -5.69 -9.32
C CYS A 130 -1.84 -5.10 -10.72
N ASN A 131 -2.55 -4.01 -11.00
CA ASN A 131 -2.27 -3.18 -12.17
C ASN A 131 -1.29 -2.07 -11.76
N LEU A 132 -0.03 -2.19 -12.19
CA LEU A 132 1.08 -1.28 -11.87
C LEU A 132 1.48 -0.42 -13.08
N VAL A 133 0.60 -0.21 -14.03
CA VAL A 133 0.88 0.60 -15.23
C VAL A 133 1.27 2.02 -14.82
N SER A 134 2.46 2.45 -15.22
CA SER A 134 3.02 3.78 -14.88
C SER A 134 3.17 4.04 -13.38
N ALA A 135 3.16 3.03 -12.53
CA ALA A 135 3.48 3.21 -11.11
C ALA A 135 4.93 3.68 -10.95
N ASP A 136 5.15 4.64 -10.06
CA ASP A 136 6.46 5.24 -9.84
C ASP A 136 7.21 4.52 -8.71
N PHE A 137 8.26 3.79 -9.07
CA PHE A 137 9.19 3.14 -8.15
C PHE A 137 10.58 3.80 -8.16
N GLU A 138 10.66 5.08 -8.54
CA GLU A 138 11.94 5.79 -8.57
C GLU A 138 12.60 5.79 -7.18
N LYS A 139 13.87 5.40 -7.13
CA LYS A 139 14.66 5.27 -5.89
C LYS A 139 14.11 4.30 -4.85
N CYS A 140 13.21 3.41 -5.21
CA CYS A 140 12.72 2.38 -4.31
C CYS A 140 13.77 1.26 -4.11
N ASP A 141 13.86 0.76 -2.87
CA ASP A 141 14.50 -0.53 -2.57
C ASP A 141 13.40 -1.60 -2.50
N LEU A 142 13.50 -2.60 -3.39
CA LEU A 142 12.50 -3.66 -3.54
C LEU A 142 13.08 -5.04 -3.13
N LEU A 143 13.95 -5.07 -2.12
CA LEU A 143 14.63 -6.29 -1.70
C LEU A 143 13.63 -7.37 -1.27
N ASP A 144 13.76 -8.56 -1.88
CA ASP A 144 12.92 -9.73 -1.62
C ASP A 144 11.40 -9.46 -1.82
N THR A 145 11.04 -8.45 -2.63
CA THR A 145 9.64 -8.16 -2.98
C THR A 145 9.23 -8.97 -4.22
N GLU A 146 8.06 -9.58 -4.15
CA GLU A 146 7.54 -10.47 -5.19
C GLU A 146 6.43 -9.79 -6.00
N PHE A 147 6.46 -10.02 -7.31
CA PHE A 147 5.43 -9.56 -8.25
C PHE A 147 4.83 -10.77 -8.95
N SER A 148 3.60 -11.13 -8.57
CA SER A 148 2.88 -12.28 -9.10
C SER A 148 1.70 -11.84 -9.95
N SER A 149 1.70 -12.20 -11.24
CA SER A 149 0.63 -11.85 -12.19
C SER A 149 0.30 -10.34 -12.24
N ALA A 150 1.24 -9.50 -11.87
CA ALA A 150 1.08 -8.04 -11.93
C ALA A 150 1.20 -7.55 -13.38
N ILE A 151 0.39 -6.56 -13.75
CA ILE A 151 0.44 -5.90 -15.06
C ILE A 151 1.36 -4.68 -14.94
N CYS A 152 2.50 -4.71 -15.62
CA CYS A 152 3.39 -3.57 -15.71
C CYS A 152 3.47 -3.11 -17.17
N ALA A 153 3.19 -1.85 -17.47
CA ALA A 153 3.58 -1.28 -18.75
C ALA A 153 5.07 -0.91 -18.69
N ARG A 154 5.70 -0.84 -19.86
CA ARG A 154 7.11 -0.49 -20.01
C ARG A 154 7.39 0.81 -19.24
N GLN A 155 8.13 0.71 -18.14
CA GLN A 155 8.57 1.87 -17.39
C GLN A 155 9.83 2.43 -18.05
N THR A 156 9.87 3.74 -18.23
CA THR A 156 11.00 4.45 -18.85
C THR A 156 12.07 4.85 -17.83
N SER A 157 11.92 4.50 -16.57
CA SER A 157 12.84 4.85 -15.50
C SER A 157 13.85 3.73 -15.18
N ARG A 158 15.04 4.12 -14.73
CA ARG A 158 16.13 3.19 -14.40
C ARG A 158 15.71 2.15 -13.38
N ARG A 159 16.20 0.92 -13.58
CA ARG A 159 15.97 -0.24 -12.70
C ARG A 159 16.20 0.12 -11.23
N PRO A 160 15.21 -0.08 -10.33
CA PRO A 160 15.45 0.03 -8.89
C PRO A 160 16.49 -1.02 -8.45
N ALA A 161 17.33 -0.65 -7.49
CA ALA A 161 18.31 -1.58 -6.93
C ALA A 161 17.62 -2.67 -6.10
N GLY A 162 18.04 -3.91 -6.22
CA GLY A 162 17.66 -4.98 -5.28
C GLY A 162 16.60 -5.98 -5.72
N ILE A 163 16.07 -5.92 -6.96
CA ILE A 163 15.16 -6.97 -7.44
C ILE A 163 15.95 -8.26 -7.68
N LYS A 164 15.77 -9.25 -6.81
CA LYS A 164 16.14 -10.62 -7.11
C LYS A 164 15.03 -11.24 -7.92
N SER A 165 15.29 -11.54 -9.19
CA SER A 165 14.41 -12.37 -9.99
C SER A 165 14.43 -13.79 -9.43
N THR A 166 13.50 -14.12 -8.53
CA THR A 166 13.20 -15.52 -8.27
C THR A 166 12.44 -16.08 -9.47
N SER A 167 12.90 -17.20 -9.96
CA SER A 167 12.45 -17.84 -11.21
C SER A 167 11.11 -18.55 -11.05
N SER A 168 10.06 -17.85 -10.63
CA SER A 168 8.69 -18.34 -10.71
C SER A 168 7.76 -17.27 -11.28
N ALA A 169 7.65 -17.31 -12.61
CA ALA A 169 6.49 -16.87 -13.38
C ALA A 169 5.80 -15.56 -12.97
N ALA A 170 6.49 -14.44 -12.97
CA ALA A 170 5.82 -13.16 -13.14
C ALA A 170 5.31 -13.09 -14.60
N SER A 171 4.04 -13.40 -14.79
CA SER A 171 3.38 -13.28 -16.08
C SER A 171 3.03 -11.82 -16.35
N CYS A 172 3.95 -11.09 -16.91
CA CYS A 172 3.66 -9.76 -17.44
C CYS A 172 2.84 -9.93 -18.72
N ARG A 173 1.54 -9.68 -18.69
CA ARG A 173 0.71 -9.60 -19.89
C ARG A 173 0.72 -8.15 -20.37
N THR A 174 1.48 -7.88 -21.44
CA THR A 174 1.23 -6.72 -22.27
C THR A 174 0.00 -7.00 -23.14
N GLN A 175 -0.94 -6.08 -23.22
CA GLN A 175 -2.00 -6.15 -24.22
C GLN A 175 -1.31 -6.12 -25.61
N ASN A 176 -1.44 -7.22 -26.37
CA ASN A 176 -0.99 -7.45 -27.74
C ASN A 176 0.38 -8.13 -28.01
N SER A 177 0.96 -8.87 -27.07
CA SER A 177 2.02 -9.83 -27.50
C SER A 177 2.14 -11.00 -26.54
N PRO A 178 2.22 -12.26 -27.04
CA PRO A 178 2.57 -13.39 -26.21
C PRO A 178 4.06 -13.27 -25.86
N CYS A 179 4.37 -12.73 -24.69
CA CYS A 179 5.75 -12.66 -24.23
C CYS A 179 6.24 -14.07 -23.86
N ARG A 180 6.82 -14.76 -24.84
CA ARG A 180 7.67 -15.94 -24.62
C ARG A 180 9.04 -15.42 -24.19
N ARG A 181 9.34 -15.51 -22.92
CA ARG A 181 10.62 -15.35 -22.21
C ARG A 181 10.60 -14.20 -21.21
N GLN A 182 10.61 -14.59 -19.94
CA GLN A 182 11.03 -13.82 -18.75
C GLN A 182 10.56 -12.36 -18.69
N CYS A 183 9.80 -12.04 -17.65
CA CYS A 183 9.46 -10.67 -17.35
C CYS A 183 10.69 -9.76 -17.35
N ARG A 184 10.90 -9.12 -18.49
CA ARG A 184 11.89 -8.03 -18.65
C ARG A 184 11.19 -6.68 -18.51
N CYS A 185 10.35 -6.51 -17.50
CA CYS A 185 9.76 -5.20 -17.21
C CYS A 185 10.82 -4.19 -16.75
N TRP A 186 12.03 -4.69 -16.43
CA TRP A 186 13.13 -3.92 -15.85
C TRP A 186 14.43 -3.99 -16.66
N GLU A 187 14.42 -4.50 -17.90
CA GLU A 187 15.59 -4.44 -18.74
C GLU A 187 15.51 -3.24 -19.68
N ILE A 188 16.16 -2.19 -19.30
CA ILE A 188 17.05 -1.35 -20.12
C ILE A 188 18.13 -0.79 -19.20
#